data_840824d34d92de334160a3d2cb7def7d
#
_entry.id   840824d34d92de334160a3d2cb7def7d
#
_cell.length_a   1.000
_cell.length_b   1.000
_cell.length_c   1.000
_cell.angle_alpha   90.00
_cell.angle_beta   90.00
_cell.angle_gamma   90.00
#
_symmetry.space_group_name_H-M   'P 1'
#
loop_
_entity.id
_entity.type
_entity.pdbx_description
1 polymer ?
#
loop_
_entity_poly.entity_id
_entity_poly.type
_entity_poly.pdbx_seq_one_letter_code
_entity_poly.pdbx_strand_id
1 'polypeptide(L)'
;MSFISTQTLNVLTKEIVYRTRLFGNSDSNQRIRISLLINAAHEFLRRDELDSAKYYLDLVNDSGIPEVLLYERHELIFVMGSYLIKSGEVAEGRNLIEECLATLRTLGAEKLLFNKEAEYQELLNSTI
;
A
#
# COMPACT_ATOMS: atom_id res chain seq x y z
N MET A 1 13.99 7.68 -6.39
CA MET A 1 13.48 9.01 -5.98
C MET A 1 12.50 9.52 -7.03
N SER A 2 11.37 10.01 -6.62
CA SER A 2 10.38 10.56 -7.53
C SER A 2 10.60 12.07 -7.68
N PHE A 3 10.60 12.57 -8.92
CA PHE A 3 10.68 13.99 -9.21
C PHE A 3 9.32 14.67 -9.28
N ILE A 4 8.24 13.90 -9.07
CA ILE A 4 6.88 14.41 -9.11
C ILE A 4 6.53 14.98 -7.74
N SER A 5 5.96 16.19 -7.69
CA SER A 5 5.51 16.78 -6.43
C SER A 5 4.35 15.96 -5.85
N THR A 6 4.16 16.06 -4.54
CA THR A 6 3.03 15.39 -3.86
C THR A 6 1.70 15.82 -4.45
N GLN A 7 1.54 17.11 -4.74
CA GLN A 7 0.31 17.63 -5.33
C GLN A 7 0.06 17.04 -6.72
N THR A 8 1.11 17.00 -7.57
CA THR A 8 1.00 16.41 -8.91
C THR A 8 0.68 14.92 -8.84
N LEU A 9 1.35 14.19 -7.96
CA LEU A 9 1.08 12.76 -7.76
C LEU A 9 -0.38 12.53 -7.35
N ASN A 10 -0.90 13.36 -6.45
CA ASN A 10 -2.28 13.29 -5.99
C ASN A 10 -3.26 13.51 -7.15
N VAL A 11 -3.04 14.54 -7.95
CA VAL A 11 -3.88 14.85 -9.12
C VAL A 11 -3.86 13.72 -10.14
N LEU A 12 -2.67 13.23 -10.48
CA LEU A 12 -2.52 12.15 -11.45
C LEU A 12 -3.19 10.86 -10.98
N THR A 13 -3.03 10.52 -9.71
CA THR A 13 -3.64 9.32 -9.15
C THR A 13 -5.16 9.40 -9.21
N LYS A 14 -5.74 10.53 -8.82
CA LYS A 14 -7.19 10.73 -8.88
C LYS A 14 -7.71 10.65 -10.31
N GLU A 15 -6.98 11.22 -11.25
CA GLU A 15 -7.34 11.18 -12.67
C GLU A 15 -7.37 9.74 -13.20
N ILE A 16 -6.35 8.96 -12.90
CA ILE A 16 -6.27 7.57 -13.35
C ILE A 16 -7.38 6.73 -12.72
N VAL A 17 -7.65 6.92 -11.43
CA VAL A 17 -8.72 6.21 -10.74
C VAL A 17 -10.09 6.55 -11.38
N TYR A 18 -10.31 7.82 -11.67
CA TYR A 18 -11.55 8.28 -12.32
C TYR A 18 -11.70 7.62 -13.70
N ARG A 19 -10.66 7.63 -14.51
CA ARG A 19 -10.69 7.04 -15.86
C ARG A 19 -10.93 5.54 -15.83
N THR A 20 -10.33 4.83 -14.89
CA THR A 20 -10.55 3.38 -14.79
C THR A 20 -11.96 3.04 -14.36
N ARG A 21 -12.63 3.91 -13.60
CA ARG A 21 -14.04 3.73 -13.26
C ARG A 21 -14.95 3.87 -14.47
N LEU A 22 -14.62 4.80 -15.38
CA LEU A 22 -15.43 5.05 -16.57
C LEU A 22 -15.44 3.88 -17.54
N PHE A 23 -14.38 3.07 -17.56
CA PHE A 23 -14.23 1.97 -18.50
C PHE A 23 -14.76 0.63 -17.98
N GLY A 24 -15.50 0.66 -16.86
CA GLY A 24 -16.23 -0.49 -16.35
C GLY A 24 -15.47 -1.29 -15.29
N ASN A 25 -16.16 -2.33 -14.81
CA ASN A 25 -15.68 -3.16 -13.70
C ASN A 25 -15.13 -4.50 -14.18
N SER A 26 -14.37 -4.51 -15.29
CA SER A 26 -13.67 -5.73 -15.66
C SER A 26 -12.65 -6.06 -14.57
N ASP A 27 -12.35 -7.34 -14.39
CA ASP A 27 -11.37 -7.78 -13.38
C ASP A 27 -10.03 -7.09 -13.57
N SER A 28 -9.59 -6.91 -14.82
CA SER A 28 -8.34 -6.24 -15.13
C SER A 28 -8.35 -4.77 -14.69
N ASN A 29 -9.42 -4.05 -14.96
CA ASN A 29 -9.54 -2.64 -14.58
C ASN A 29 -9.62 -2.48 -13.07
N GLN A 30 -10.33 -3.38 -12.39
CA GLN A 30 -10.43 -3.38 -10.94
C GLN A 30 -9.07 -3.61 -10.29
N ARG A 31 -8.31 -4.58 -10.80
CA ARG A 31 -6.98 -4.89 -10.29
C ARG A 31 -6.03 -3.71 -10.48
N ILE A 32 -6.05 -3.09 -11.67
CA ILE A 32 -5.22 -1.92 -11.96
C ILE A 32 -5.54 -0.79 -10.99
N ARG A 33 -6.82 -0.51 -10.79
CA ARG A 33 -7.26 0.57 -9.89
C ARG A 33 -6.79 0.33 -8.46
N ILE A 34 -6.98 -0.91 -7.96
CA ILE A 34 -6.56 -1.27 -6.60
C ILE A 34 -5.05 -1.14 -6.45
N SER A 35 -4.29 -1.65 -7.40
CA SER A 35 -2.83 -1.56 -7.37
C SER A 35 -2.35 -0.12 -7.37
N LEU A 36 -2.98 0.74 -8.18
CA LEU A 36 -2.63 2.16 -8.21
C LEU A 36 -2.90 2.85 -6.88
N LEU A 37 -4.04 2.55 -6.25
CA LEU A 37 -4.38 3.15 -4.96
C LEU A 37 -3.40 2.72 -3.87
N ILE A 38 -3.04 1.43 -3.83
CA ILE A 38 -2.10 0.91 -2.85
C ILE A 38 -0.71 1.53 -3.08
N ASN A 39 -0.27 1.60 -4.33
CA ASN A 39 1.03 2.19 -4.66
C ASN A 39 1.07 3.68 -4.33
N ALA A 40 -0.03 4.40 -4.55
CA ALA A 40 -0.12 5.81 -4.19
C ALA A 40 -0.01 5.99 -2.66
N ALA A 41 -0.74 5.18 -1.89
CA ALA A 41 -0.66 5.22 -0.44
C ALA A 41 0.78 4.97 0.03
N HIS A 42 1.44 3.96 -0.54
CA HIS A 42 2.82 3.63 -0.20
C HIS A 42 3.77 4.79 -0.50
N GLU A 43 3.63 5.42 -1.66
CA GLU A 43 4.47 6.54 -2.05
C GLU A 43 4.25 7.76 -1.13
N PHE A 44 3.00 8.04 -0.75
CA PHE A 44 2.72 9.13 0.18
C PHE A 44 3.32 8.85 1.56
N LEU A 45 3.30 7.59 2.02
CA LEU A 45 3.97 7.22 3.26
C LEU A 45 5.47 7.48 3.20
N ARG A 46 6.10 7.16 2.08
CA ARG A 46 7.53 7.44 1.89
C ARG A 46 7.84 8.92 1.98
N ARG A 47 6.90 9.78 1.61
CA ARG A 47 7.03 11.23 1.66
C ARG A 47 6.54 11.83 2.98
N ASP A 48 6.16 10.98 3.94
CA ASP A 48 5.59 11.39 5.23
C ASP A 48 4.30 12.22 5.09
N GLU A 49 3.57 11.99 4.00
CA GLU A 49 2.27 12.62 3.73
C GLU A 49 1.18 11.69 4.24
N LEU A 50 1.02 11.64 5.57
CA LEU A 50 0.14 10.66 6.22
C LEU A 50 -1.33 10.84 5.87
N ASP A 51 -1.80 12.09 5.75
CA ASP A 51 -3.20 12.35 5.41
C ASP A 51 -3.55 11.83 4.03
N SER A 52 -2.69 12.05 3.05
CA SER A 52 -2.88 11.56 1.69
C SER A 52 -2.82 10.04 1.65
N ALA A 53 -1.88 9.44 2.37
CA ALA A 53 -1.78 7.98 2.47
C ALA A 53 -3.07 7.38 3.03
N LYS A 54 -3.57 7.96 4.12
CA LYS A 54 -4.82 7.49 4.74
C LYS A 54 -5.99 7.59 3.78
N TYR A 55 -6.08 8.69 3.03
CA TYR A 55 -7.15 8.87 2.05
C TYR A 55 -7.20 7.70 1.07
N TYR A 56 -6.05 7.30 0.51
CA TYR A 56 -6.02 6.22 -0.47
C TYR A 56 -6.23 4.84 0.17
N LEU A 57 -5.73 4.63 1.39
CA LEU A 57 -6.00 3.40 2.13
C LEU A 57 -7.49 3.24 2.42
N ASP A 58 -8.15 4.33 2.82
CA ASP A 58 -9.58 4.32 3.08
C ASP A 58 -10.38 4.02 1.80
N LEU A 59 -9.97 4.58 0.67
CA LEU A 59 -10.62 4.28 -0.61
C LEU A 59 -10.54 2.79 -0.96
N VAL A 60 -9.40 2.16 -0.74
CA VAL A 60 -9.25 0.73 -1.02
C VAL A 60 -10.12 -0.09 -0.07
N ASN A 61 -10.10 0.25 1.22
CA ASN A 61 -10.89 -0.46 2.22
C ASN A 61 -12.39 -0.34 1.95
N ASP A 62 -12.84 0.84 1.55
CA ASP A 62 -14.26 1.09 1.27
C ASP A 62 -14.71 0.37 0.00
N SER A 63 -13.85 0.31 -1.01
CA SER A 63 -14.14 -0.39 -2.27
C SER A 63 -14.12 -1.90 -2.11
N GLY A 64 -13.32 -2.40 -1.17
CA GLY A 64 -13.06 -3.82 -1.00
C GLY A 64 -12.10 -4.35 -2.07
N ILE A 65 -11.42 -5.44 -1.75
CA ILE A 65 -10.55 -6.13 -2.69
C ILE A 65 -11.14 -7.52 -2.95
N PRO A 66 -11.36 -7.91 -4.22
CA PRO A 66 -11.83 -9.25 -4.52
C PRO A 66 -10.98 -10.33 -3.85
N GLU A 67 -11.61 -11.39 -3.39
CA GLU A 67 -10.95 -12.44 -2.63
C GLU A 67 -9.78 -13.05 -3.38
N VAL A 68 -9.87 -13.17 -4.69
CA VAL A 68 -8.83 -13.81 -5.51
C VAL A 68 -7.59 -12.95 -5.69
N LEU A 69 -7.65 -11.66 -5.40
CA LEU A 69 -6.51 -10.76 -5.51
C LEU A 69 -5.65 -10.81 -4.25
N LEU A 70 -5.06 -11.98 -3.98
CA LEU A 70 -4.32 -12.22 -2.75
C LEU A 70 -3.05 -11.38 -2.63
N TYR A 71 -2.36 -11.15 -3.74
CA TYR A 71 -1.16 -10.30 -3.74
C TYR A 71 -1.51 -8.88 -3.32
N GLU A 72 -2.57 -8.33 -3.90
CA GLU A 72 -3.00 -6.96 -3.60
C GLU A 72 -3.51 -6.84 -2.16
N ARG A 73 -4.19 -7.86 -1.66
CA ARG A 73 -4.61 -7.89 -0.24
C ARG A 73 -3.40 -7.89 0.69
N HIS A 74 -2.39 -8.68 0.35
CA HIS A 74 -1.16 -8.74 1.13
C HIS A 74 -0.44 -7.38 1.13
N GLU A 75 -0.34 -6.75 -0.03
CA GLU A 75 0.27 -5.43 -0.16
C GLU A 75 -0.48 -4.38 0.66
N LEU A 76 -1.81 -4.41 0.64
CA LEU A 76 -2.62 -3.49 1.43
C LEU A 76 -2.31 -3.63 2.92
N ILE A 77 -2.24 -4.85 3.43
CA ILE A 77 -1.97 -5.09 4.85
C ILE A 77 -0.58 -4.55 5.22
N PHE A 78 0.42 -4.78 4.37
CA PHE A 78 1.78 -4.26 4.60
C PHE A 78 1.78 -2.73 4.66
N VAL A 79 1.11 -2.07 3.72
CA VAL A 79 1.04 -0.60 3.68
C VAL A 79 0.25 -0.06 4.87
N MET A 80 -0.84 -0.72 5.27
CA MET A 80 -1.60 -0.35 6.47
C MET A 80 -0.73 -0.45 7.73
N GLY A 81 0.05 -1.52 7.84
CA GLY A 81 0.99 -1.66 8.96
C GLY A 81 2.02 -0.56 8.98
N SER A 82 2.54 -0.20 7.82
CA SER A 82 3.50 0.91 7.69
C SER A 82 2.87 2.24 8.10
N TYR A 83 1.63 2.47 7.70
CA TYR A 83 0.89 3.68 8.09
C TYR A 83 0.74 3.74 9.63
N LEU A 84 0.35 2.62 10.25
CA LEU A 84 0.17 2.57 11.70
C LEU A 84 1.47 2.89 12.43
N ILE A 85 2.59 2.34 11.97
CA ILE A 85 3.89 2.62 12.58
C ILE A 85 4.21 4.11 12.48
N LYS A 86 4.03 4.70 11.31
CA LYS A 86 4.34 6.13 11.10
C LYS A 86 3.38 7.05 11.85
N SER A 87 2.15 6.63 12.08
CA SER A 87 1.15 7.42 12.80
C SER A 87 1.21 7.25 14.33
N GLY A 88 2.12 6.42 14.84
CA GLY A 88 2.32 6.24 16.27
C GLY A 88 1.78 4.94 16.86
N GLU A 89 0.99 4.18 16.10
CA GLU A 89 0.46 2.88 16.52
C GLU A 89 1.47 1.78 16.20
N VAL A 90 2.65 1.87 16.82
CA VAL A 90 3.81 1.05 16.43
C VAL A 90 3.57 -0.44 16.66
N ALA A 91 3.03 -0.82 17.82
CA ALA A 91 2.84 -2.23 18.15
C ALA A 91 1.87 -2.90 17.19
N GLU A 92 0.74 -2.25 16.89
CA GLU A 92 -0.26 -2.78 15.98
C GLU A 92 0.28 -2.87 14.56
N GLY A 93 0.98 -1.83 14.11
CA GLY A 93 1.57 -1.83 12.77
C GLY A 93 2.63 -2.91 12.60
N ARG A 94 3.46 -3.11 13.60
CA ARG A 94 4.46 -4.18 13.59
C ARG A 94 3.82 -5.54 13.50
N ASN A 95 2.74 -5.77 14.25
CA ASN A 95 2.03 -7.04 14.19
C ASN A 95 1.53 -7.35 12.78
N LEU A 96 0.93 -6.36 12.11
CA LEU A 96 0.46 -6.54 10.74
C LEU A 96 1.59 -6.88 9.78
N ILE A 97 2.70 -6.15 9.86
CA ILE A 97 3.83 -6.39 8.96
C ILE A 97 4.47 -7.75 9.23
N GLU A 98 4.64 -8.11 10.49
CA GLU A 98 5.24 -9.40 10.84
C GLU A 98 4.38 -10.57 10.37
N GLU A 99 3.05 -10.44 10.40
CA GLU A 99 2.14 -11.42 9.80
C GLU A 99 2.32 -11.50 8.29
N CYS A 100 2.49 -10.37 7.62
CA CYS A 100 2.78 -10.35 6.19
C CYS A 100 4.08 -11.09 5.86
N LEU A 101 5.12 -10.83 6.63
CA LEU A 101 6.41 -11.49 6.42
C LEU A 101 6.31 -13.00 6.66
N ALA A 102 5.59 -13.40 7.69
CA ALA A 102 5.36 -14.82 7.99
C ALA A 102 4.62 -15.51 6.85
N THR A 103 3.63 -14.84 6.26
CA THR A 103 2.89 -15.37 5.12
C THR A 103 3.80 -15.58 3.91
N LEU A 104 4.66 -14.62 3.60
CA LEU A 104 5.60 -14.75 2.48
C LEU A 104 6.58 -15.91 2.72
N ARG A 105 7.01 -16.09 3.96
CA ARG A 105 7.90 -17.20 4.32
C ARG A 105 7.21 -18.54 4.13
N THR A 106 5.97 -18.66 4.58
CA THR A 106 5.18 -19.88 4.42
C THR A 106 4.97 -20.22 2.95
N LEU A 107 4.73 -19.21 2.11
CA LEU A 107 4.50 -19.40 0.68
C LEU A 107 5.79 -19.64 -0.11
N GLY A 108 6.96 -19.48 0.51
CA GLY A 108 8.22 -19.63 -0.19
C GLY A 108 8.54 -18.49 -1.14
N ALA A 109 7.94 -17.33 -0.95
CA ALA A 109 8.14 -16.15 -1.79
C ALA A 109 9.42 -15.42 -1.36
N GLU A 110 10.56 -16.01 -1.59
CA GLU A 110 11.84 -15.57 -1.04
C GLU A 110 12.26 -14.17 -1.47
N LYS A 111 12.09 -13.81 -2.73
CA LYS A 111 12.45 -12.48 -3.22
C LYS A 111 11.56 -11.40 -2.63
N LEU A 112 10.27 -11.65 -2.58
CA LEU A 112 9.32 -10.72 -1.97
C LEU A 112 9.62 -10.55 -0.49
N LEU A 113 9.89 -11.65 0.20
CA LEU A 113 10.24 -11.63 1.61
C LEU A 113 11.50 -10.79 1.86
N PHE A 114 12.55 -11.02 1.07
CA PHE A 114 13.79 -10.27 1.19
C PHE A 114 13.55 -8.76 1.03
N ASN A 115 12.79 -8.38 0.00
CA ASN A 115 12.51 -6.97 -0.27
C ASN A 115 11.64 -6.33 0.83
N LYS A 116 10.64 -7.06 1.31
CA LYS A 116 9.75 -6.55 2.35
C LYS A 116 10.45 -6.46 3.70
N GLU A 117 11.33 -7.39 4.01
CA GLU A 117 12.14 -7.30 5.23
C GLU A 117 13.04 -6.06 5.21
N ALA A 118 13.63 -5.76 4.05
CA ALA A 118 14.45 -4.57 3.89
C ALA A 118 13.63 -3.28 4.08
N GLU A 119 12.45 -3.23 3.48
CA GLU A 119 11.53 -2.09 3.65
C GLU A 119 11.12 -1.91 5.11
N TYR A 120 10.82 -3.02 5.79
CA TYR A 120 10.41 -2.99 7.18
C TYR A 120 11.55 -2.47 8.07
N GLN A 121 12.77 -2.94 7.84
CA GLN A 121 13.92 -2.50 8.61
C GLN A 121 14.17 -1.01 8.40
N GLU A 122 14.08 -0.53 7.17
CA GLU A 122 14.23 0.87 6.84
C GLU A 122 13.15 1.72 7.52
N LEU A 123 11.91 1.24 7.53
CA LEU A 123 10.80 1.90 8.19
C LEU A 123 11.05 2.04 9.69
N LEU A 124 11.48 0.97 10.35
CA LEU A 124 11.78 0.99 11.78
C LEU A 124 12.94 1.95 12.10
N ASN A 125 13.95 1.98 11.27
CA ASN A 125 15.10 2.86 11.47
C ASN A 125 14.73 4.34 11.33
N SER A 126 13.78 4.65 10.44
CA SER A 126 13.37 6.03 10.20
C SER A 126 12.38 6.58 11.22
N THR A 127 11.74 5.71 12.00
CA THR A 127 10.71 6.11 12.98
C THR A 127 11.17 6.06 14.42
N ILE A 128 12.37 5.57 14.69
CA ILE A 128 12.91 5.48 16.04
C ILE A 128 13.85 6.64 16.36
#